data_8a383976a0a6beddffdbdedaa8507846
#
_entry.id   8a383976a0a6beddffdbdedaa8507846
#
_cell.length_a   1.000
_cell.length_b   1.000
_cell.length_c   1.000
_cell.angle_alpha   90.00
_cell.angle_beta   90.00
_cell.angle_gamma   90.00
#
_symmetry.space_group_name_H-M   'P 1'
#
loop_
_entity.id
_entity.type
_entity.pdbx_description
1 polymer ?
#
loop_
_entity_poly.entity_id
_entity_poly.type
_entity_poly.pdbx_seq_one_letter_code
_entity_poly.pdbx_strand_id
1 'polypeptide(L)'
;MKLAFSTNAFTTYTLPEAISEIGKLGYKGVEILADVPHAFPPVHTAAWVSDVQQKLEKYGLEVSNINGNTAAGFFPYSTGEPTFEPSLCNAREGVRNQRIKYTKQLIDLAVIVNAKNISITSGKCLSGNPPDQAINHLINSLIEIMDYAERREINVGIEYEPGLLIENGKELNELIQIVGSNRLGANLDLGHADVIREDIPTLLSRLKSRIWNIHLEDIADHKHYHLIPGHGNIDFNQLFNYVKQIKYKGFITVELYTYCNDPVLAAKESIEFLTPYFKNSLL
;
A
#
# COMPACT_ATOMS: atom_id res chain seq x y z
N MET A 1 7.89 2.69 -15.49
CA MET A 1 7.06 3.02 -14.31
C MET A 1 5.68 3.45 -14.79
N LYS A 2 4.63 3.14 -14.05
CA LYS A 2 3.25 3.54 -14.31
C LYS A 2 2.72 4.32 -13.11
N LEU A 3 1.89 5.34 -13.36
CA LEU A 3 1.28 6.13 -12.30
C LEU A 3 -0.08 5.55 -11.94
N ALA A 4 -0.32 5.35 -10.65
CA ALA A 4 -1.58 4.91 -10.07
C ALA A 4 -2.04 5.88 -8.99
N PHE A 5 -3.30 5.75 -8.57
CA PHE A 5 -3.88 6.50 -7.46
C PHE A 5 -4.62 5.55 -6.51
N SER A 6 -4.49 5.78 -5.20
CA SER A 6 -5.15 4.94 -4.19
C SER A 6 -6.60 5.36 -3.99
N THR A 7 -7.49 4.38 -3.91
CA THR A 7 -8.89 4.64 -3.60
C THR A 7 -9.13 5.02 -2.13
N ASN A 8 -8.10 4.98 -1.29
CA ASN A 8 -8.25 5.38 0.12
C ASN A 8 -8.61 6.87 0.32
N ALA A 9 -8.35 7.73 -0.67
CA ALA A 9 -8.88 9.09 -0.69
C ALA A 9 -10.39 9.14 -1.03
N PHE A 10 -10.94 8.13 -1.69
CA PHE A 10 -12.31 8.11 -2.22
C PHE A 10 -13.32 7.45 -1.27
N THR A 11 -13.14 7.58 0.05
CA THR A 11 -14.00 6.89 1.04
C THR A 11 -15.46 7.34 1.08
N THR A 12 -15.80 8.44 0.39
CA THR A 12 -17.18 8.90 0.19
C THR A 12 -17.83 8.39 -1.11
N TYR A 13 -17.09 7.62 -1.91
CA TYR A 13 -17.53 7.00 -3.17
C TYR A 13 -17.65 5.48 -3.00
N THR A 14 -18.45 4.84 -3.82
CA THR A 14 -18.32 3.37 -4.01
C THR A 14 -17.03 3.05 -4.78
N LEU A 15 -16.50 1.85 -4.63
CA LEU A 15 -15.29 1.45 -5.36
C LEU A 15 -15.43 1.59 -6.89
N PRO A 16 -16.53 1.15 -7.55
CA PRO A 16 -16.70 1.37 -8.98
C PRO A 16 -16.74 2.85 -9.41
N GLU A 17 -17.27 3.73 -8.57
CA GLU A 17 -17.24 5.18 -8.81
C GLU A 17 -15.82 5.73 -8.69
N ALA A 18 -15.10 5.38 -7.61
CA ALA A 18 -13.69 5.76 -7.42
C ALA A 18 -12.81 5.36 -8.60
N ILE A 19 -12.92 4.09 -9.06
CA ILE A 19 -12.23 3.58 -10.25
C ILE A 19 -12.58 4.43 -11.48
N SER A 20 -13.84 4.79 -11.63
CA SER A 20 -14.30 5.60 -12.77
C SER A 20 -13.69 7.01 -12.77
N GLU A 21 -13.64 7.68 -11.63
CA GLU A 21 -13.05 9.02 -11.51
C GLU A 21 -11.54 8.99 -11.76
N ILE A 22 -10.82 8.04 -11.16
CA ILE A 22 -9.38 7.85 -11.38
C ILE A 22 -9.10 7.57 -12.87
N GLY A 23 -9.91 6.72 -13.50
CA GLY A 23 -9.76 6.39 -14.92
C GLY A 23 -10.00 7.57 -15.87
N LYS A 24 -11.00 8.41 -15.59
CA LYS A 24 -11.29 9.64 -16.37
C LYS A 24 -10.12 10.62 -16.36
N LEU A 25 -9.35 10.66 -15.27
CA LEU A 25 -8.17 11.52 -15.15
C LEU A 25 -6.96 11.02 -15.92
N GLY A 26 -6.96 9.76 -16.41
CA GLY A 26 -5.91 9.21 -17.27
C GLY A 26 -4.80 8.45 -16.54
N TYR A 27 -4.98 8.13 -15.28
CA TYR A 27 -4.11 7.19 -14.54
C TYR A 27 -3.99 5.86 -15.30
N LYS A 28 -2.90 5.12 -15.05
CA LYS A 28 -2.65 3.79 -15.64
C LYS A 28 -2.96 2.65 -14.68
N GLY A 29 -3.09 2.97 -13.40
CA GLY A 29 -3.43 2.01 -12.38
C GLY A 29 -4.27 2.63 -11.28
N VAL A 30 -4.89 1.74 -10.51
CA VAL A 30 -5.64 2.06 -9.30
C VAL A 30 -5.20 1.11 -8.18
N GLU A 31 -4.97 1.65 -7.01
CA GLU A 31 -4.84 0.86 -5.80
C GLU A 31 -6.21 0.74 -5.13
N ILE A 32 -6.57 -0.48 -4.74
CA ILE A 32 -7.85 -0.75 -4.09
C ILE A 32 -7.65 -0.78 -2.58
N LEU A 33 -8.33 0.11 -1.85
CA LEU A 33 -8.45 0.03 -0.40
C LEU A 33 -9.20 -1.25 -0.02
N ALA A 34 -8.53 -2.17 0.63
CA ALA A 34 -9.12 -3.44 1.08
C ALA A 34 -9.82 -3.32 2.43
N ASP A 35 -10.10 -2.13 2.87
CA ASP A 35 -10.82 -1.80 4.08
C ASP A 35 -12.19 -1.18 3.73
N VAL A 36 -12.96 -0.81 4.75
CA VAL A 36 -14.20 -0.06 4.55
C VAL A 36 -13.92 1.35 4.01
N PRO A 37 -14.75 1.87 3.10
CA PRO A 37 -16.00 1.29 2.60
C PRO A 37 -15.85 0.44 1.33
N HIS A 38 -14.64 0.18 0.83
CA HIS A 38 -14.45 -0.35 -0.52
C HIS A 38 -14.43 -1.87 -0.61
N ALA A 39 -13.39 -2.54 -0.08
CA ALA A 39 -13.18 -3.96 -0.35
C ALA A 39 -12.86 -4.78 0.92
N PHE A 40 -13.37 -4.37 2.08
CA PHE A 40 -13.27 -5.19 3.29
C PHE A 40 -14.10 -6.47 3.13
N PRO A 41 -13.51 -7.69 3.31
CA PRO A 41 -14.26 -8.94 3.21
C PRO A 41 -15.39 -9.00 4.27
N PRO A 42 -16.59 -9.52 3.94
CA PRO A 42 -16.95 -10.41 2.83
C PRO A 42 -17.73 -9.74 1.67
N VAL A 43 -17.48 -8.49 1.30
CA VAL A 43 -18.27 -7.77 0.27
C VAL A 43 -18.09 -8.30 -1.16
N HIS A 44 -17.20 -9.25 -1.40
CA HIS A 44 -16.81 -9.75 -2.73
C HIS A 44 -17.87 -10.67 -3.34
N THR A 45 -19.10 -10.17 -3.54
CA THR A 45 -20.13 -10.89 -4.30
C THR A 45 -19.80 -10.92 -5.79
N ALA A 46 -20.39 -11.87 -6.54
CA ALA A 46 -20.20 -11.94 -7.99
C ALA A 46 -20.59 -10.64 -8.71
N ALA A 47 -21.65 -9.96 -8.25
CA ALA A 47 -22.09 -8.68 -8.79
C ALA A 47 -21.02 -7.59 -8.53
N TRP A 48 -20.53 -7.49 -7.31
CA TRP A 48 -19.47 -6.52 -6.94
C TRP A 48 -18.19 -6.76 -7.77
N VAL A 49 -17.75 -8.02 -7.92
CA VAL A 49 -16.59 -8.38 -8.74
C VAL A 49 -16.80 -7.97 -10.19
N SER A 50 -17.98 -8.27 -10.77
CA SER A 50 -18.32 -7.90 -12.13
C SER A 50 -18.28 -6.38 -12.35
N ASP A 51 -18.85 -5.60 -11.44
CA ASP A 51 -18.86 -4.14 -11.52
C ASP A 51 -17.44 -3.55 -11.48
N VAL A 52 -16.60 -4.05 -10.58
CA VAL A 52 -15.20 -3.63 -10.46
C VAL A 52 -14.43 -3.96 -11.74
N GLN A 53 -14.53 -5.20 -12.23
CA GLN A 53 -13.84 -5.63 -13.45
C GLN A 53 -14.28 -4.82 -14.68
N GLN A 54 -15.59 -4.57 -14.85
CA GLN A 54 -16.11 -3.75 -15.95
C GLN A 54 -15.56 -2.31 -15.91
N LYS A 55 -15.39 -1.73 -14.71
CA LYS A 55 -14.82 -0.37 -14.61
C LYS A 55 -13.33 -0.36 -14.92
N LEU A 56 -12.57 -1.34 -14.42
CA LEU A 56 -11.16 -1.49 -14.75
C LEU A 56 -10.95 -1.63 -16.27
N GLU A 57 -11.71 -2.52 -16.91
CA GLU A 57 -11.65 -2.73 -18.36
C GLU A 57 -12.04 -1.49 -19.15
N LYS A 58 -13.16 -0.84 -18.78
CA LYS A 58 -13.67 0.36 -19.47
C LYS A 58 -12.64 1.47 -19.55
N TYR A 59 -11.85 1.66 -18.50
CA TYR A 59 -10.85 2.73 -18.43
C TYR A 59 -9.42 2.25 -18.71
N GLY A 60 -9.23 0.96 -18.99
CA GLY A 60 -7.90 0.35 -19.23
C GLY A 60 -6.96 0.47 -18.03
N LEU A 61 -7.52 0.37 -16.82
CA LEU A 61 -6.76 0.46 -15.57
C LEU A 61 -6.26 -0.92 -15.13
N GLU A 62 -5.01 -0.98 -14.69
CA GLU A 62 -4.47 -2.13 -13.98
C GLU A 62 -4.61 -1.91 -12.47
N VAL A 63 -4.77 -2.97 -11.68
CA VAL A 63 -4.71 -2.85 -10.22
C VAL A 63 -3.25 -2.84 -9.79
N SER A 64 -2.78 -1.71 -9.26
CA SER A 64 -1.39 -1.53 -8.84
C SER A 64 -1.06 -2.31 -7.56
N ASN A 65 -2.02 -2.35 -6.64
CA ASN A 65 -1.89 -2.98 -5.34
C ASN A 65 -3.28 -3.16 -4.69
N ILE A 66 -3.40 -4.10 -3.77
CA ILE A 66 -4.52 -4.21 -2.82
C ILE A 66 -4.02 -3.71 -1.47
N ASN A 67 -4.47 -2.54 -1.05
CA ASN A 67 -4.03 -1.90 0.19
C ASN A 67 -4.79 -2.45 1.39
N GLY A 68 -4.16 -3.36 2.11
CA GLY A 68 -4.65 -3.95 3.36
C GLY A 68 -3.89 -3.44 4.58
N ASN A 69 -3.34 -2.24 4.54
CA ASN A 69 -2.56 -1.67 5.64
C ASN A 69 -3.41 -1.47 6.89
N THR A 70 -4.60 -0.89 6.72
CA THR A 70 -5.58 -0.67 7.79
C THR A 70 -6.56 -1.83 7.93
N ALA A 71 -7.37 -1.82 8.97
CA ALA A 71 -8.33 -2.85 9.30
C ALA A 71 -9.54 -2.31 10.08
N ALA A 72 -9.99 -1.11 9.75
CA ALA A 72 -11.12 -0.43 10.40
C ALA A 72 -12.41 -1.24 10.33
N GLY A 73 -12.60 -2.03 9.26
CA GLY A 73 -13.77 -2.88 9.07
C GLY A 73 -13.97 -3.97 10.13
N PHE A 74 -12.97 -4.24 10.98
CA PHE A 74 -13.14 -5.13 12.13
C PHE A 74 -13.88 -4.47 13.30
N PHE A 75 -14.07 -3.15 13.27
CA PHE A 75 -14.67 -2.40 14.36
C PHE A 75 -16.01 -1.80 13.93
N PRO A 76 -17.03 -1.83 14.80
CA PRO A 76 -18.37 -1.33 14.46
C PRO A 76 -18.42 0.20 14.32
N TYR A 77 -17.42 0.90 14.83
CA TYR A 77 -17.32 2.35 14.76
C TYR A 77 -15.93 2.74 14.30
N SER A 78 -15.87 3.45 13.15
CA SER A 78 -14.63 4.07 12.68
C SER A 78 -14.44 5.42 13.36
N THR A 79 -13.23 5.68 13.84
CA THR A 79 -12.84 7.01 14.38
C THR A 79 -12.39 7.97 13.29
N GLY A 80 -12.28 7.50 12.03
CA GLY A 80 -11.65 8.22 10.93
C GLY A 80 -10.12 8.13 10.92
N GLU A 81 -9.52 7.58 11.98
CA GLU A 81 -8.08 7.39 12.08
C GLU A 81 -7.65 6.02 11.51
N PRO A 82 -6.45 5.90 10.94
CA PRO A 82 -5.88 4.64 10.52
C PRO A 82 -5.86 3.62 11.66
N THR A 83 -6.37 2.43 11.40
CA THR A 83 -6.47 1.36 12.41
C THR A 83 -5.65 0.16 11.97
N PHE A 84 -4.57 -0.15 12.71
CA PHE A 84 -3.64 -1.23 12.40
C PHE A 84 -3.93 -2.53 13.17
N GLU A 85 -4.94 -2.53 14.04
CA GLU A 85 -5.44 -3.71 14.73
C GLU A 85 -6.72 -4.24 14.05
N PRO A 86 -6.93 -5.57 14.01
CA PRO A 86 -6.01 -6.63 14.48
C PRO A 86 -4.71 -6.65 13.68
N SER A 87 -3.57 -6.93 14.36
CA SER A 87 -2.26 -6.95 13.73
C SER A 87 -1.60 -8.33 13.74
N LEU A 88 -0.63 -8.53 12.85
CA LEU A 88 0.14 -9.77 12.74
C LEU A 88 1.12 -9.98 13.91
N CYS A 89 1.47 -8.91 14.63
CA CYS A 89 2.37 -8.96 15.77
C CYS A 89 1.64 -9.00 17.12
N ASN A 90 0.29 -8.95 17.17
CA ASN A 90 -0.47 -8.91 18.42
C ASN A 90 -0.15 -10.08 19.36
N ALA A 91 -0.05 -9.85 20.67
CA ALA A 91 0.24 -10.89 21.66
C ALA A 91 -0.82 -12.01 21.71
N ARG A 92 -2.09 -11.67 21.42
CA ARG A 92 -3.20 -12.62 21.45
C ARG A 92 -3.29 -13.38 20.12
N GLU A 93 -3.12 -14.69 20.16
CA GLU A 93 -3.17 -15.56 18.99
C GLU A 93 -4.47 -15.43 18.20
N GLY A 94 -5.64 -15.38 18.86
CA GLY A 94 -6.93 -15.22 18.18
C GLY A 94 -7.03 -13.92 17.38
N VAL A 95 -6.38 -12.84 17.84
CA VAL A 95 -6.30 -11.56 17.11
C VAL A 95 -5.39 -11.68 15.90
N ARG A 96 -4.23 -12.32 16.05
CA ARG A 96 -3.33 -12.61 14.91
C ARG A 96 -4.02 -13.46 13.85
N ASN A 97 -4.75 -14.50 14.26
CA ASN A 97 -5.47 -15.39 13.35
C ASN A 97 -6.55 -14.66 12.55
N GLN A 98 -7.22 -13.66 13.14
CA GLN A 98 -8.14 -12.79 12.41
C GLN A 98 -7.41 -12.02 11.30
N ARG A 99 -6.26 -11.44 11.61
CA ARG A 99 -5.46 -10.70 10.63
C ARG A 99 -4.87 -11.60 9.55
N ILE A 100 -4.37 -12.78 9.90
CA ILE A 100 -3.87 -13.78 8.94
C ILE A 100 -5.00 -14.18 7.97
N LYS A 101 -6.18 -14.51 8.51
CA LYS A 101 -7.36 -14.85 7.68
C LYS A 101 -7.73 -13.71 6.72
N TYR A 102 -7.81 -12.49 7.24
CA TYR A 102 -8.09 -11.32 6.43
C TYR A 102 -7.03 -11.14 5.31
N THR A 103 -5.74 -11.23 5.64
CA THR A 103 -4.67 -11.11 4.64
C THR A 103 -4.77 -12.19 3.55
N LYS A 104 -5.12 -13.44 3.90
CA LYS A 104 -5.38 -14.49 2.91
C LYS A 104 -6.57 -14.17 2.01
N GLN A 105 -7.63 -13.55 2.53
CA GLN A 105 -8.76 -13.07 1.73
C GLN A 105 -8.36 -11.96 0.76
N LEU A 106 -7.40 -11.08 1.14
CA LEU A 106 -6.86 -10.06 0.24
C LEU A 106 -6.00 -10.67 -0.89
N ILE A 107 -5.28 -11.74 -0.59
CA ILE A 107 -4.56 -12.52 -1.62
C ILE A 107 -5.55 -13.13 -2.62
N ASP A 108 -6.68 -13.67 -2.15
CA ASP A 108 -7.73 -14.18 -3.03
C ASP A 108 -8.37 -13.06 -3.86
N LEU A 109 -8.62 -11.90 -3.26
CA LEU A 109 -9.11 -10.72 -3.98
C LEU A 109 -8.12 -10.28 -5.07
N ALA A 110 -6.82 -10.26 -4.77
CA ALA A 110 -5.78 -9.91 -5.74
C ALA A 110 -5.84 -10.82 -6.97
N VAL A 111 -6.03 -12.12 -6.78
CA VAL A 111 -6.25 -13.07 -7.90
C VAL A 111 -7.49 -12.70 -8.71
N ILE A 112 -8.61 -12.41 -8.05
CA ILE A 112 -9.90 -12.10 -8.69
C ILE A 112 -9.79 -10.84 -9.57
N VAL A 113 -9.12 -9.79 -9.09
CA VAL A 113 -8.99 -8.51 -9.82
C VAL A 113 -7.68 -8.42 -10.64
N ASN A 114 -6.95 -9.52 -10.78
CA ASN A 114 -5.66 -9.62 -11.50
C ASN A 114 -4.60 -8.63 -10.99
N ALA A 115 -4.60 -8.33 -9.69
CA ALA A 115 -3.50 -7.63 -9.03
C ALA A 115 -2.30 -8.56 -8.85
N LYS A 116 -1.09 -7.99 -8.83
CA LYS A 116 0.14 -8.76 -8.57
C LYS A 116 0.59 -8.69 -7.13
N ASN A 117 0.14 -7.67 -6.40
CA ASN A 117 0.60 -7.34 -5.06
C ASN A 117 -0.56 -7.06 -4.13
N ILE A 118 -0.33 -7.34 -2.86
CA ILE A 118 -1.05 -6.75 -1.74
C ILE A 118 -0.07 -6.02 -0.82
N SER A 119 -0.51 -5.03 -0.07
CA SER A 119 0.27 -4.42 1.01
C SER A 119 -0.38 -4.61 2.36
N ILE A 120 0.46 -4.71 3.38
CA ILE A 120 0.07 -4.84 4.79
C ILE A 120 1.12 -4.16 5.67
N THR A 121 0.76 -3.83 6.92
CA THR A 121 1.68 -3.30 7.92
C THR A 121 2.08 -4.34 8.95
N SER A 122 3.15 -4.07 9.70
CA SER A 122 3.63 -4.93 10.78
C SER A 122 2.72 -4.93 12.01
N GLY A 123 1.95 -3.85 12.21
CA GLY A 123 1.27 -3.56 13.47
C GLY A 123 2.17 -2.89 14.50
N LYS A 124 1.60 -2.55 15.66
CA LYS A 124 2.27 -1.80 16.73
C LYS A 124 2.53 -2.68 17.95
N CYS A 125 3.62 -2.43 18.66
CA CYS A 125 3.84 -2.99 19.98
C CYS A 125 2.85 -2.35 20.97
N LEU A 126 1.85 -3.11 21.38
CA LEU A 126 0.89 -2.70 22.39
C LEU A 126 1.40 -3.00 23.79
N SER A 127 0.81 -2.38 24.82
CA SER A 127 1.11 -2.71 26.22
C SER A 127 0.93 -4.22 26.47
N GLY A 128 1.92 -4.85 27.10
CA GLY A 128 1.94 -6.29 27.34
C GLY A 128 2.44 -7.13 26.15
N ASN A 129 2.94 -6.50 25.10
CA ASN A 129 3.53 -7.16 23.94
C ASN A 129 4.98 -6.64 23.71
N PRO A 130 5.99 -7.19 24.41
CA PRO A 130 7.38 -6.74 24.26
C PRO A 130 7.88 -6.89 22.82
N PRO A 131 8.76 -5.99 22.32
CA PRO A 131 9.20 -5.99 20.92
C PRO A 131 9.85 -7.30 20.45
N ASP A 132 10.60 -7.98 21.30
CA ASP A 132 11.24 -9.27 21.02
C ASP A 132 10.20 -10.39 20.82
N GLN A 133 9.08 -10.36 21.52
CA GLN A 133 7.96 -11.29 21.31
C GLN A 133 7.12 -10.87 20.10
N ALA A 134 6.86 -9.57 19.95
CA ALA A 134 6.08 -9.04 18.84
C ALA A 134 6.72 -9.37 17.48
N ILE A 135 8.06 -9.26 17.36
CA ILE A 135 8.76 -9.60 16.12
C ILE A 135 8.65 -11.09 15.80
N ASN A 136 8.73 -11.97 16.81
CA ASN A 136 8.56 -13.42 16.63
C ASN A 136 7.12 -13.77 16.20
N HIS A 137 6.11 -13.08 16.76
CA HIS A 137 4.72 -13.22 16.35
C HIS A 137 4.52 -12.79 14.89
N LEU A 138 5.10 -11.64 14.50
CA LEU A 138 5.07 -11.15 13.12
C LEU A 138 5.71 -12.16 12.14
N ILE A 139 6.92 -12.65 12.45
CA ILE A 139 7.63 -13.63 11.61
C ILE A 139 6.79 -14.87 11.39
N ASN A 140 6.25 -15.46 12.47
CA ASN A 140 5.43 -16.68 12.38
C ASN A 140 4.15 -16.45 11.56
N SER A 141 3.49 -15.30 11.76
CA SER A 141 2.30 -14.93 10.99
C SER A 141 2.61 -14.73 9.50
N LEU A 142 3.77 -14.13 9.20
CA LEU A 142 4.20 -13.94 7.81
C LEU A 142 4.57 -15.27 7.14
N ILE A 143 5.25 -16.18 7.82
CA ILE A 143 5.55 -17.53 7.26
C ILE A 143 4.25 -18.20 6.81
N GLU A 144 3.21 -18.20 7.63
CA GLU A 144 1.91 -18.79 7.29
C GLU A 144 1.22 -18.07 6.11
N ILE A 145 1.32 -16.75 6.05
CA ILE A 145 0.77 -15.96 4.94
C ILE A 145 1.55 -16.22 3.65
N MET A 146 2.88 -16.30 3.73
CA MET A 146 3.73 -16.49 2.55
C MET A 146 3.54 -17.87 1.91
N ASP A 147 3.33 -18.91 2.70
CA ASP A 147 2.94 -20.23 2.18
C ASP A 147 1.66 -20.17 1.33
N TYR A 148 0.72 -19.31 1.72
CA TYR A 148 -0.52 -19.11 0.98
C TYR A 148 -0.31 -18.26 -0.27
N ALA A 149 0.46 -17.18 -0.15
CA ALA A 149 0.75 -16.24 -1.22
C ALA A 149 1.56 -16.87 -2.37
N GLU A 150 2.52 -17.75 -2.03
CA GLU A 150 3.33 -18.46 -3.02
C GLU A 150 2.49 -19.36 -3.91
N ARG A 151 1.53 -20.09 -3.35
CA ARG A 151 0.61 -20.94 -4.12
C ARG A 151 -0.33 -20.15 -5.03
N ARG A 152 -0.56 -18.88 -4.76
CA ARG A 152 -1.42 -17.96 -5.52
C ARG A 152 -0.63 -17.04 -6.45
N GLU A 153 0.70 -17.10 -6.39
CA GLU A 153 1.60 -16.25 -7.15
C GLU A 153 1.42 -14.74 -6.89
N ILE A 154 0.98 -14.37 -5.67
CA ILE A 154 0.79 -12.98 -5.24
C ILE A 154 1.96 -12.53 -4.37
N ASN A 155 2.46 -11.34 -4.61
CA ASN A 155 3.46 -10.70 -3.77
C ASN A 155 2.81 -10.03 -2.56
N VAL A 156 3.50 -10.05 -1.43
CA VAL A 156 3.09 -9.34 -0.20
C VAL A 156 4.13 -8.28 0.10
N GLY A 157 3.73 -7.02 0.07
CA GLY A 157 4.56 -5.88 0.45
C GLY A 157 4.30 -5.49 1.90
N ILE A 158 5.33 -5.45 2.72
CA ILE A 158 5.24 -4.77 4.02
C ILE A 158 5.49 -3.30 3.78
N GLU A 159 4.56 -2.49 4.25
CA GLU A 159 4.77 -1.06 4.41
C GLU A 159 5.26 -0.80 5.83
N TYR A 160 6.52 -0.36 5.95
CA TYR A 160 6.96 0.14 7.23
C TYR A 160 6.40 1.54 7.45
N GLU A 161 6.13 1.87 8.68
CA GLU A 161 5.51 3.14 9.05
C GLU A 161 6.07 3.64 10.38
N PRO A 162 6.37 4.93 10.52
CA PRO A 162 6.85 5.51 11.77
C PRO A 162 5.90 5.20 12.93
N GLY A 163 6.44 4.61 14.01
CA GLY A 163 5.66 4.23 15.20
C GLY A 163 5.04 2.82 15.17
N LEU A 164 5.22 2.05 14.10
CA LEU A 164 4.89 0.63 14.06
C LEU A 164 6.09 -0.25 14.48
N LEU A 165 5.94 -1.57 14.47
CA LEU A 165 7.00 -2.51 14.86
C LEU A 165 8.18 -2.53 13.87
N ILE A 166 7.89 -2.35 12.59
CA ILE A 166 8.88 -2.16 11.53
C ILE A 166 8.78 -0.71 11.07
N GLU A 167 9.81 0.09 11.29
CA GLU A 167 9.78 1.53 11.13
C GLU A 167 10.69 2.06 10.02
N ASN A 168 11.59 1.23 9.47
CA ASN A 168 12.56 1.67 8.46
C ASN A 168 12.97 0.55 7.51
N GLY A 169 13.61 0.93 6.40
CA GLY A 169 14.01 0.00 5.35
C GLY A 169 15.09 -1.00 5.74
N LYS A 170 15.90 -0.73 6.78
CA LYS A 170 16.86 -1.70 7.30
C LYS A 170 16.13 -2.85 8.02
N GLU A 171 15.24 -2.52 8.93
CA GLU A 171 14.41 -3.50 9.67
C GLU A 171 13.54 -4.32 8.72
N LEU A 172 12.93 -3.67 7.72
CA LEU A 172 12.16 -4.35 6.69
C LEU A 172 13.04 -5.35 5.91
N ASN A 173 14.24 -4.96 5.51
CA ASN A 173 15.14 -5.87 4.81
C ASN A 173 15.55 -7.07 5.68
N GLU A 174 15.82 -6.85 6.96
CA GLU A 174 16.13 -7.93 7.92
C GLU A 174 14.94 -8.89 8.07
N LEU A 175 13.72 -8.37 8.19
CA LEU A 175 12.49 -9.18 8.23
C LEU A 175 12.32 -10.02 6.96
N ILE A 176 12.52 -9.43 5.77
CA ILE A 176 12.45 -10.14 4.49
C ILE A 176 13.46 -11.30 4.44
N GLN A 177 14.70 -11.09 4.93
CA GLN A 177 15.72 -12.13 4.96
C GLN A 177 15.37 -13.25 5.93
N ILE A 178 14.84 -12.93 7.11
CA ILE A 178 14.45 -13.93 8.11
C ILE A 178 13.29 -14.80 7.62
N VAL A 179 12.25 -14.21 7.05
CA VAL A 179 11.09 -14.94 6.51
C VAL A 179 11.47 -15.79 5.29
N GLY A 180 12.40 -15.30 4.45
CA GLY A 180 13.02 -16.05 3.38
C GLY A 180 12.17 -16.28 2.13
N SER A 181 10.93 -15.79 2.05
CA SER A 181 10.08 -15.93 0.88
C SER A 181 10.46 -14.95 -0.24
N ASN A 182 10.47 -15.45 -1.47
CA ASN A 182 10.75 -14.62 -2.64
C ASN A 182 9.61 -13.67 -3.00
N ARG A 183 8.42 -13.86 -2.45
CA ARG A 183 7.25 -13.01 -2.67
C ARG A 183 7.04 -11.98 -1.56
N LEU A 184 7.81 -12.04 -0.47
CA LEU A 184 7.82 -10.98 0.55
C LEU A 184 8.74 -9.85 0.10
N GLY A 185 8.25 -8.62 0.19
CA GLY A 185 8.99 -7.42 -0.18
C GLY A 185 8.41 -6.17 0.44
N ALA A 186 8.61 -5.03 -0.21
CA ALA A 186 8.16 -3.73 0.23
C ALA A 186 6.97 -3.23 -0.60
N ASN A 187 5.95 -2.72 0.05
CA ASN A 187 5.20 -1.57 -0.43
C ASN A 187 5.93 -0.36 0.13
N LEU A 188 6.70 0.32 -0.71
CA LEU A 188 7.64 1.31 -0.22
C LEU A 188 7.02 2.70 -0.25
N ASP A 189 6.69 3.23 0.91
CA ASP A 189 6.25 4.61 1.04
C ASP A 189 7.46 5.55 1.15
N LEU A 190 7.59 6.45 0.17
CA LEU A 190 8.72 7.37 0.10
C LEU A 190 8.52 8.61 0.99
N GLY A 191 7.28 8.95 1.34
CA GLY A 191 7.00 9.96 2.34
C GLY A 191 7.35 9.49 3.74
N HIS A 192 7.05 8.23 4.10
CA HIS A 192 7.50 7.64 5.37
C HIS A 192 9.03 7.68 5.50
N ALA A 193 9.73 7.37 4.40
CA ALA A 193 11.20 7.46 4.38
C ALA A 193 11.70 8.90 4.61
N ASP A 194 11.03 9.91 4.04
CA ASP A 194 11.34 11.33 4.27
C ASP A 194 11.07 11.75 5.72
N VAL A 195 9.95 11.33 6.29
CA VAL A 195 9.56 11.63 7.68
C VAL A 195 10.63 11.19 8.68
N ILE A 196 11.20 10.00 8.50
CA ILE A 196 12.28 9.50 9.36
C ILE A 196 13.69 9.88 8.87
N ARG A 197 13.79 10.68 7.79
CA ARG A 197 15.03 11.14 7.17
C ARG A 197 15.95 10.00 6.74
N GLU A 198 15.36 8.96 6.15
CA GLU A 198 16.13 7.84 5.62
C GLU A 198 16.86 8.25 4.33
N ASP A 199 18.07 7.71 4.13
CA ASP A 199 18.82 7.96 2.90
C ASP A 199 18.20 7.20 1.73
N ILE A 200 17.40 7.89 0.91
CA ILE A 200 16.60 7.32 -0.19
C ILE A 200 17.44 6.49 -1.18
N PRO A 201 18.63 6.93 -1.65
CA PRO A 201 19.47 6.11 -2.53
C PRO A 201 19.86 4.77 -1.90
N THR A 202 20.26 4.76 -0.64
CA THR A 202 20.64 3.54 0.10
C THR A 202 19.42 2.64 0.29
N LEU A 203 18.27 3.20 0.69
CA LEU A 203 17.00 2.49 0.84
C LEU A 203 16.60 1.79 -0.46
N LEU A 204 16.52 2.53 -1.56
CA LEU A 204 16.16 2.00 -2.87
C LEU A 204 17.14 0.93 -3.36
N SER A 205 18.45 1.14 -3.15
CA SER A 205 19.46 0.16 -3.50
C SER A 205 19.34 -1.14 -2.71
N ARG A 206 19.01 -1.04 -1.42
CA ARG A 206 18.85 -2.18 -0.50
C ARG A 206 17.65 -3.03 -0.89
N LEU A 207 16.52 -2.40 -1.24
CA LEU A 207 15.26 -3.07 -1.48
C LEU A 207 14.94 -3.31 -2.97
N LYS A 208 15.74 -2.80 -3.91
CA LYS A 208 15.44 -2.72 -5.37
C LYS A 208 14.78 -3.96 -5.99
N SER A 209 15.19 -5.16 -5.58
CA SER A 209 14.67 -6.43 -6.12
C SER A 209 13.41 -6.91 -5.38
N ARG A 210 12.97 -6.18 -4.38
CA ARG A 210 11.87 -6.51 -3.47
C ARG A 210 10.85 -5.38 -3.33
N ILE A 211 10.89 -4.35 -4.19
CA ILE A 211 9.88 -3.29 -4.21
C ILE A 211 8.75 -3.72 -5.14
N TRP A 212 7.58 -4.00 -4.56
CA TRP A 212 6.41 -4.45 -5.29
C TRP A 212 5.53 -3.29 -5.76
N ASN A 213 5.41 -2.27 -4.93
CA ASN A 213 4.72 -1.01 -5.21
C ASN A 213 5.45 0.13 -4.48
N ILE A 214 5.30 1.35 -4.96
CA ILE A 214 5.80 2.56 -4.29
C ILE A 214 4.58 3.42 -3.98
N HIS A 215 4.40 3.82 -2.71
CA HIS A 215 3.52 4.91 -2.33
C HIS A 215 4.26 6.24 -2.45
N LEU A 216 3.51 7.25 -2.85
CA LEU A 216 4.02 8.59 -3.10
C LEU A 216 2.99 9.64 -2.72
N GLU A 217 3.40 10.56 -1.89
CA GLU A 217 2.75 11.82 -1.55
C GLU A 217 3.82 12.90 -1.45
N ASP A 218 3.46 14.10 -1.07
CA ASP A 218 4.42 15.13 -0.67
C ASP A 218 4.44 15.29 0.84
N ILE A 219 5.59 15.66 1.36
CA ILE A 219 5.83 15.87 2.79
C ILE A 219 6.37 17.28 3.00
N ALA A 220 5.87 17.98 4.01
CA ALA A 220 6.41 19.25 4.48
C ALA A 220 7.05 19.08 5.85
N ASP A 221 8.27 19.61 6.01
CA ASP A 221 9.00 19.67 7.27
C ASP A 221 9.18 18.31 7.97
N HIS A 222 9.25 17.21 7.21
CA HIS A 222 9.33 15.82 7.69
C HIS A 222 8.14 15.43 8.59
N LYS A 223 6.97 16.00 8.35
CA LYS A 223 5.73 15.65 9.05
C LYS A 223 4.89 14.72 8.21
N HIS A 224 4.36 13.70 8.85
CA HIS A 224 3.54 12.68 8.22
C HIS A 224 2.14 13.21 7.85
N TYR A 225 2.02 13.98 6.75
CA TYR A 225 0.78 14.66 6.38
C TYR A 225 0.17 14.20 5.06
N HIS A 226 0.81 13.40 4.25
CA HIS A 226 0.34 12.97 2.93
C HIS A 226 -0.23 14.15 2.12
N LEU A 227 0.64 15.10 1.72
CA LEU A 227 0.23 16.25 0.91
C LEU A 227 0.16 15.88 -0.58
N ILE A 228 -0.67 16.60 -1.33
CA ILE A 228 -0.69 16.51 -2.79
C ILE A 228 0.74 16.77 -3.32
N PRO A 229 1.28 15.94 -4.24
CA PRO A 229 2.57 16.18 -4.86
C PRO A 229 2.72 17.60 -5.41
N GLY A 230 3.75 18.31 -4.98
CA GLY A 230 4.00 19.73 -5.26
C GLY A 230 3.53 20.69 -4.17
N HIS A 231 2.88 20.21 -3.08
CA HIS A 231 2.43 21.05 -1.97
C HIS A 231 3.32 20.93 -0.72
N GLY A 232 4.40 20.16 -0.80
CA GLY A 232 5.37 19.96 0.28
C GLY A 232 6.78 20.41 -0.10
N ASN A 233 7.78 19.71 0.44
CA ASN A 233 9.18 20.06 0.28
C ASN A 233 10.02 18.94 -0.40
N ILE A 234 9.43 17.82 -0.85
CA ILE A 234 10.16 16.75 -1.50
C ILE A 234 10.75 17.23 -2.83
N ASP A 235 12.04 17.02 -3.06
CA ASP A 235 12.66 17.21 -4.37
C ASP A 235 12.31 16.04 -5.30
N PHE A 236 11.18 16.15 -6.00
CA PHE A 236 10.71 15.14 -6.96
C PHE A 236 11.67 14.88 -8.11
N ASN A 237 12.47 15.87 -8.53
CA ASN A 237 13.47 15.67 -9.58
C ASN A 237 14.54 14.68 -9.11
N GLN A 238 15.05 14.90 -7.90
CA GLN A 238 16.04 14.03 -7.28
C GLN A 238 15.44 12.66 -6.98
N LEU A 239 14.25 12.60 -6.41
CA LEU A 239 13.54 11.37 -6.06
C LEU A 239 13.35 10.46 -7.30
N PHE A 240 12.77 11.00 -8.38
CA PHE A 240 12.56 10.23 -9.60
C PHE A 240 13.86 9.82 -10.30
N ASN A 241 14.95 10.59 -10.15
CA ASN A 241 16.27 10.18 -10.61
C ASN A 241 16.75 8.92 -9.86
N TYR A 242 16.60 8.85 -8.55
CA TYR A 242 16.96 7.67 -7.75
C TYR A 242 16.11 6.45 -8.13
N VAL A 243 14.79 6.60 -8.28
CA VAL A 243 13.90 5.52 -8.71
C VAL A 243 14.28 4.99 -10.11
N LYS A 244 14.68 5.89 -11.04
CA LYS A 244 15.17 5.48 -12.37
C LYS A 244 16.50 4.73 -12.31
N GLN A 245 17.42 5.12 -11.41
CA GLN A 245 18.73 4.45 -11.25
C GLN A 245 18.60 2.98 -10.87
N ILE A 246 17.63 2.62 -10.03
CA ILE A 246 17.35 1.22 -9.69
C ILE A 246 16.57 0.47 -10.78
N LYS A 247 16.23 1.15 -11.88
CA LYS A 247 15.45 0.60 -13.02
C LYS A 247 14.08 0.06 -12.61
N TYR A 248 13.42 0.71 -11.62
CA TYR A 248 12.09 0.32 -11.19
C TYR A 248 11.09 0.45 -12.34
N LYS A 249 10.24 -0.56 -12.53
CA LYS A 249 9.24 -0.63 -13.62
C LYS A 249 7.81 -0.80 -13.14
N GLY A 250 7.62 -0.93 -11.83
CA GLY A 250 6.30 -1.12 -11.21
C GLY A 250 5.45 0.15 -11.20
N PHE A 251 4.45 0.14 -10.35
CA PHE A 251 3.59 1.27 -10.12
C PHE A 251 4.16 2.21 -9.06
N ILE A 252 3.97 3.50 -9.28
CA ILE A 252 4.07 4.54 -8.28
C ILE A 252 2.63 5.00 -8.03
N THR A 253 2.14 4.76 -6.84
CA THR A 253 0.75 4.97 -6.44
C THR A 253 0.68 6.18 -5.52
N VAL A 254 -0.04 7.21 -5.94
CA VAL A 254 -0.30 8.38 -5.08
C VAL A 254 -1.28 7.97 -3.98
N GLU A 255 -0.93 8.23 -2.71
CA GLU A 255 -1.72 7.90 -1.55
C GLU A 255 -2.06 9.13 -0.71
N LEU A 256 -3.34 9.52 -0.68
CA LEU A 256 -3.80 10.78 -0.09
C LEU A 256 -5.06 10.57 0.78
N TYR A 257 -5.01 9.70 1.76
CA TYR A 257 -6.17 9.32 2.59
C TYR A 257 -6.83 10.49 3.32
N THR A 258 -6.13 11.61 3.52
CA THR A 258 -6.64 12.80 4.19
C THR A 258 -7.52 13.69 3.29
N TYR A 259 -7.54 13.47 1.97
CA TYR A 259 -8.27 14.30 1.00
C TYR A 259 -9.66 13.74 0.63
N CYS A 260 -10.32 13.04 1.53
CA CYS A 260 -11.62 12.39 1.27
C CYS A 260 -12.78 13.38 0.98
N ASN A 261 -12.64 14.68 1.30
CA ASN A 261 -13.65 15.69 1.01
C ASN A 261 -13.64 16.12 -0.47
N ASP A 262 -12.49 16.10 -1.15
CA ASP A 262 -12.37 16.41 -2.59
C ASP A 262 -11.28 15.54 -3.24
N PRO A 263 -11.50 14.22 -3.31
CA PRO A 263 -10.50 13.29 -3.84
C PRO A 263 -10.26 13.43 -5.33
N VAL A 264 -11.25 13.92 -6.08
CA VAL A 264 -11.13 14.15 -7.53
C VAL A 264 -10.17 15.30 -7.81
N LEU A 265 -10.25 16.38 -7.06
CA LEU A 265 -9.32 17.50 -7.18
C LEU A 265 -7.91 17.07 -6.79
N ALA A 266 -7.76 16.38 -5.67
CA ALA A 266 -6.46 15.86 -5.22
C ALA A 266 -5.82 14.93 -6.27
N ALA A 267 -6.59 14.02 -6.85
CA ALA A 267 -6.11 13.14 -7.91
C ALA A 267 -5.75 13.92 -9.19
N LYS A 268 -6.53 14.95 -9.55
CA LYS A 268 -6.26 15.81 -10.73
C LYS A 268 -4.95 16.59 -10.56
N GLU A 269 -4.78 17.29 -9.45
CA GLU A 269 -3.57 18.07 -9.18
C GLU A 269 -2.34 17.16 -9.15
N SER A 270 -2.45 15.99 -8.52
CA SER A 270 -1.38 15.00 -8.47
C SER A 270 -0.93 14.53 -9.86
N ILE A 271 -1.86 14.16 -10.74
CA ILE A 271 -1.49 13.70 -12.09
C ILE A 271 -0.93 14.84 -12.95
N GLU A 272 -1.47 16.05 -12.83
CA GLU A 272 -0.96 17.22 -13.55
C GLU A 272 0.49 17.53 -13.15
N PHE A 273 0.82 17.50 -11.85
CA PHE A 273 2.16 17.71 -11.34
C PHE A 273 3.11 16.58 -11.73
N LEU A 274 2.69 15.30 -11.60
CA LEU A 274 3.57 14.14 -11.78
C LEU A 274 3.77 13.74 -13.25
N THR A 275 2.88 14.09 -14.17
CA THR A 275 2.95 13.71 -15.60
C THR A 275 4.33 13.90 -16.25
N PRO A 276 5.09 15.00 -16.01
CA PRO A 276 6.41 15.18 -16.60
C PRO A 276 7.42 14.08 -16.26
N TYR A 277 7.33 13.48 -15.09
CA TYR A 277 8.26 12.43 -14.63
C TYR A 277 8.04 11.08 -15.31
N PHE A 278 6.84 10.85 -15.88
CA PHE A 278 6.42 9.61 -16.53
C PHE A 278 6.52 9.65 -18.06
N LYS A 279 6.62 10.82 -18.69
CA LYS A 279 6.67 10.99 -20.17
C LYS A 279 7.82 10.25 -20.85
N ASN A 280 8.93 10.02 -20.16
CA ASN A 280 10.11 9.32 -20.70
C ASN A 280 10.09 7.80 -20.45
N SER A 281 9.01 7.22 -20.00
CA SER A 281 8.85 5.78 -19.78
C SER A 281 8.17 5.05 -20.95
N LEU A 282 7.89 5.78 -22.04
CA LEU A 282 7.20 5.30 -23.26
C LEU A 282 8.12 5.10 -24.47
N LEU A 283 9.48 5.12 -24.27
CA LEU A 283 10.46 4.79 -25.33
C LEU A 283 11.14 3.46 -25.05
#